data_6a8c54a3d8d1cefd89986b0df5878585
#
_entry.id   6a8c54a3d8d1cefd89986b0df5878585
#
_cell.length_a   1.000
_cell.length_b   1.000
_cell.length_c   1.000
_cell.angle_alpha   90.00
_cell.angle_beta   90.00
_cell.angle_gamma   90.00
#
_symmetry.space_group_name_H-M   'P 1'
#
loop_
_entity.id
_entity.type
_entity.pdbx_description
1 polymer ?
#
loop_
_entity_poly.entity_id
_entity_poly.type
_entity_poly.pdbx_seq_one_letter_code
_entity_poly.pdbx_strand_id
1 'polypeptide(L)'
;MKIFKFLLVSILTSLLFACGDDRTEESEKIEQVFYTVMPKQEYKLNPQSYFGNERALLTQLFEGLTELKTEGVRLVSVVSIEHSDDYKEWIFTLRNDLKWSDGEKITASTYLDSWFDSLENSNSNEVYRLFVIKGAEDYYNKKTDRTSVGIKVQDNKLIVSLNNPIKNFDEWVSNPIFYPIRKENRDLSLDKKIVNGAFKVSNFTNDEIILERNENYWDKINTKLKEVKISLVEDGIMAYEMFPRNEIDYFGEPFYSMPFDRLNQVNTLPEKLIFPTSRYWYISIPNENKEKFFENLEIKKLMYTVSDPEFMGKVILENDSPAIFSHSHPSSDILNKAKEDFEKIKEKSNFNFSETPYVAYFENNNLLEKKLLLSTIKEWIGQFKIPIRVTSNSDLGITFRIEKYLVGTNNMNDLYYYINYKYGSNIKSDEEFLNTLPVIPLLQEYDTVLSHSNVRGLNLTPSGDIYLKYINIQ
;
A
#
# COMPACT_ATOMS: atom_id res chain seq x y z
N MET A 1 60.77 66.77 5.35
CA MET A 1 59.96 66.17 6.38
C MET A 1 58.53 65.79 5.91
N LYS A 2 58.20 65.93 4.62
CA LYS A 2 56.88 65.51 4.03
C LYS A 2 56.89 64.21 3.18
N ILE A 3 58.08 63.80 2.76
CA ILE A 3 58.25 62.62 1.91
C ILE A 3 58.29 61.31 2.75
N PHE A 4 58.75 61.40 4.01
CA PHE A 4 58.84 60.21 4.88
C PHE A 4 57.46 59.74 5.48
N LYS A 5 56.41 60.61 5.46
CA LYS A 5 55.09 60.22 5.89
C LYS A 5 54.30 59.51 4.83
N PHE A 6 54.58 59.65 3.57
CA PHE A 6 53.90 58.97 2.45
C PHE A 6 54.40 57.51 2.24
N LEU A 7 55.68 57.23 2.58
CA LEU A 7 56.17 55.87 2.46
C LEU A 7 55.70 54.93 3.58
N LEU A 8 55.37 55.47 4.77
CA LEU A 8 54.86 54.65 5.89
C LEU A 8 53.38 54.27 5.73
N VAL A 9 52.61 55.06 5.00
CA VAL A 9 51.17 54.77 4.74
C VAL A 9 51.05 53.74 3.62
N SER A 10 51.96 53.69 2.65
CA SER A 10 51.90 52.70 1.57
C SER A 10 52.35 51.31 2.01
N ILE A 11 53.19 51.18 3.05
CA ILE A 11 53.63 49.89 3.60
C ILE A 11 52.56 49.33 4.56
N LEU A 12 51.75 50.16 5.18
CA LEU A 12 50.65 49.71 6.05
C LEU A 12 49.43 49.24 5.26
N THR A 13 49.21 49.74 4.03
CA THR A 13 48.13 49.29 3.15
C THR A 13 48.43 47.99 2.41
N SER A 14 49.73 47.65 2.23
CA SER A 14 50.12 46.38 1.60
C SER A 14 50.12 45.18 2.58
N LEU A 15 50.04 45.43 3.90
CA LEU A 15 49.93 44.38 4.92
C LEU A 15 48.47 44.00 5.24
N LEU A 16 47.47 44.76 4.75
CA LEU A 16 46.06 44.44 4.93
C LEU A 16 45.45 43.60 3.79
N PHE A 17 46.20 43.29 2.75
CA PHE A 17 45.72 42.42 1.66
C PHE A 17 46.33 41.00 1.67
N ALA A 18 47.06 40.61 2.71
CA ALA A 18 47.73 39.32 2.82
C ALA A 18 47.04 38.36 3.82
N CYS A 19 45.84 38.69 4.35
CA CYS A 19 44.93 37.73 4.95
C CYS A 19 43.77 37.50 3.95
N GLY A 20 44.06 36.82 2.86
CA GLY A 20 43.09 36.05 2.12
C GLY A 20 42.59 34.98 3.08
N ASP A 21 41.41 35.16 3.61
CA ASP A 21 40.64 34.11 4.26
C ASP A 21 40.37 33.05 3.18
N ASP A 22 41.28 32.09 3.05
CA ASP A 22 40.98 30.77 2.48
C ASP A 22 40.03 30.06 3.46
N ARG A 23 38.86 30.65 3.67
CA ARG A 23 37.69 29.86 3.99
C ARG A 23 37.35 29.14 2.71
N THR A 24 37.97 28.00 2.47
CA THR A 24 37.28 26.92 1.83
C THR A 24 36.01 26.78 2.62
N GLU A 25 34.88 27.24 2.05
CA GLU A 25 33.55 26.75 2.45
C GLU A 25 33.65 25.24 2.28
N GLU A 26 34.03 24.53 3.34
CA GLU A 26 33.63 23.15 3.51
C GLU A 26 32.09 23.22 3.48
N SER A 27 31.51 23.02 2.32
CA SER A 27 30.09 22.79 2.21
C SER A 27 29.81 21.67 3.22
N GLU A 28 29.12 22.00 4.30
CA GLU A 28 28.70 21.02 5.30
C GLU A 28 28.05 19.87 4.51
N LYS A 29 28.71 18.72 4.55
CA LYS A 29 28.27 17.56 3.80
C LYS A 29 26.98 17.10 4.43
N ILE A 30 25.84 17.43 3.79
CA ILE A 30 24.52 17.09 4.27
C ILE A 30 24.48 15.59 4.56
N GLU A 31 24.14 15.27 5.80
CA GLU A 31 24.04 13.89 6.26
C GLU A 31 22.86 13.21 5.57
N GLN A 32 23.12 12.09 4.91
CA GLN A 32 22.11 11.32 4.20
C GLN A 32 21.40 10.37 5.16
N VAL A 33 20.66 10.95 6.13
CA VAL A 33 19.83 10.26 7.10
C VAL A 33 18.38 10.70 6.91
N PHE A 34 17.46 9.77 6.90
CA PHE A 34 16.03 10.01 6.77
C PHE A 34 15.32 9.64 8.07
N TYR A 35 14.51 10.54 8.59
CA TYR A 35 13.79 10.38 9.84
C TYR A 35 12.29 10.22 9.58
N THR A 36 11.67 9.19 10.17
CA THR A 36 10.22 8.97 10.12
C THR A 36 9.73 8.28 11.39
N VAL A 37 8.45 7.96 11.44
CA VAL A 37 7.80 7.36 12.62
C VAL A 37 6.90 6.20 12.19
N MET A 38 6.80 5.16 13.01
CA MET A 38 5.87 4.03 12.83
C MET A 38 5.12 3.73 14.12
N PRO A 39 3.97 3.04 14.05
CA PRO A 39 3.27 2.58 15.26
C PRO A 39 4.16 1.68 16.12
N LYS A 40 4.06 1.82 17.45
CA LYS A 40 4.73 0.92 18.39
C LYS A 40 3.96 -0.40 18.47
N GLN A 41 4.49 -1.43 17.83
CA GLN A 41 3.90 -2.77 17.78
C GLN A 41 4.98 -3.84 17.61
N GLU A 42 4.60 -5.12 17.65
CA GLU A 42 5.48 -6.23 17.25
C GLU A 42 5.64 -6.26 15.73
N TYR A 43 6.87 -6.34 15.23
CA TYR A 43 7.21 -6.44 13.81
C TYR A 43 7.84 -7.81 13.51
N LYS A 44 7.13 -8.67 12.76
CA LYS A 44 7.60 -10.01 12.37
C LYS A 44 8.32 -10.03 11.03
N LEU A 45 7.96 -9.12 10.15
CA LEU A 45 8.53 -8.93 8.82
C LEU A 45 8.75 -10.23 8.05
N ASN A 46 7.67 -10.80 7.61
CA ASN A 46 7.68 -11.92 6.69
C ASN A 46 6.98 -11.51 5.39
N PRO A 47 7.66 -11.48 4.23
CA PRO A 47 7.01 -11.17 2.94
C PRO A 47 5.81 -12.04 2.62
N GLN A 48 5.77 -13.27 3.17
CA GLN A 48 4.67 -14.20 2.97
C GLN A 48 3.47 -13.94 3.89
N SER A 49 3.65 -13.16 4.97
CA SER A 49 2.60 -12.92 5.97
C SER A 49 2.91 -11.64 6.73
N TYR A 50 2.43 -10.52 6.23
CA TYR A 50 2.61 -9.19 6.84
C TYR A 50 1.27 -8.52 7.09
N PHE A 51 1.24 -7.60 8.06
CA PHE A 51 0.04 -6.87 8.44
C PHE A 51 0.33 -5.36 8.57
N GLY A 52 -0.65 -4.56 8.16
CA GLY A 52 -0.61 -3.10 8.36
C GLY A 52 0.68 -2.47 7.85
N ASN A 53 1.33 -1.67 8.71
CA ASN A 53 2.54 -0.91 8.38
C ASN A 53 3.81 -1.75 8.20
N GLU A 54 3.80 -3.08 8.44
CA GLU A 54 4.96 -3.93 8.15
C GLU A 54 5.39 -3.86 6.69
N ARG A 55 4.46 -3.61 5.77
CA ARG A 55 4.75 -3.44 4.34
C ARG A 55 5.74 -2.30 4.08
N ALA A 56 5.67 -1.22 4.86
CA ALA A 56 6.62 -0.09 4.77
C ALA A 56 8.08 -0.52 4.99
N LEU A 57 8.31 -1.43 5.93
CA LEU A 57 9.64 -2.00 6.18
C LEU A 57 10.01 -3.08 5.15
N LEU A 58 9.06 -3.93 4.76
CA LEU A 58 9.31 -4.99 3.79
C LEU A 58 9.87 -4.45 2.49
N THR A 59 9.35 -3.34 1.98
CA THR A 59 9.80 -2.73 0.72
C THR A 59 11.18 -2.07 0.82
N GLN A 60 11.71 -1.85 2.02
CA GLN A 60 13.08 -1.37 2.22
C GLN A 60 14.07 -2.54 2.36
N LEU A 61 13.63 -3.62 3.02
CA LEU A 61 14.47 -4.74 3.41
C LEU A 61 14.49 -5.87 2.38
N PHE A 62 13.43 -5.98 1.58
CA PHE A 62 13.31 -7.01 0.54
C PHE A 62 13.00 -6.40 -0.82
N GLU A 63 13.35 -7.13 -1.87
CA GLU A 63 13.12 -6.75 -3.26
C GLU A 63 12.67 -7.96 -4.07
N GLY A 64 11.62 -7.76 -4.91
CA GLY A 64 11.06 -8.78 -5.80
C GLY A 64 11.76 -8.86 -7.16
N LEU A 65 11.09 -9.45 -8.15
CA LEU A 65 11.57 -9.48 -9.54
C LEU A 65 11.46 -8.09 -10.17
N THR A 66 10.37 -7.41 -9.85
CA THR A 66 9.99 -6.10 -10.38
C THR A 66 9.56 -5.18 -9.25
N GLU A 67 9.46 -3.91 -9.57
CA GLU A 67 8.97 -2.84 -8.70
C GLU A 67 7.92 -2.02 -9.47
N LEU A 68 6.75 -1.84 -8.88
CA LEU A 68 5.69 -1.03 -9.46
C LEU A 68 5.97 0.44 -9.20
N LYS A 69 5.80 1.27 -10.24
CA LYS A 69 5.84 2.72 -10.19
C LYS A 69 4.60 3.32 -10.84
N THR A 70 4.38 4.61 -10.62
CA THR A 70 3.27 5.34 -11.26
C THR A 70 3.35 5.27 -12.79
N GLU A 71 4.56 5.33 -13.34
CA GLU A 71 4.83 5.28 -14.78
C GLU A 71 4.93 3.85 -15.37
N GLY A 72 4.74 2.80 -14.56
CA GLY A 72 4.80 1.40 -14.97
C GLY A 72 5.79 0.56 -14.15
N VAL A 73 6.29 -0.51 -14.74
CA VAL A 73 7.15 -1.49 -14.07
C VAL A 73 8.63 -1.15 -14.26
N ARG A 74 9.39 -1.19 -13.15
CA ARG A 74 10.84 -1.19 -13.16
C ARG A 74 11.37 -2.61 -12.95
N LEU A 75 12.32 -3.02 -13.80
CA LEU A 75 13.09 -4.24 -13.59
C LEU A 75 14.10 -4.02 -12.45
N VAL A 76 14.10 -4.89 -11.46
CA VAL A 76 15.01 -4.79 -10.31
C VAL A 76 15.86 -6.05 -10.17
N SER A 77 15.32 -7.19 -9.79
CA SER A 77 16.11 -8.42 -9.74
C SER A 77 16.25 -9.13 -11.10
N VAL A 78 15.59 -8.66 -12.13
CA VAL A 78 15.67 -9.20 -13.49
C VAL A 78 16.32 -8.22 -14.45
N VAL A 79 16.94 -8.74 -15.51
CA VAL A 79 17.53 -7.96 -16.61
C VAL A 79 16.61 -7.94 -17.83
N SER A 80 15.73 -8.92 -17.98
CA SER A 80 14.71 -8.96 -19.04
C SER A 80 13.49 -9.76 -18.61
N ILE A 81 12.36 -9.41 -19.22
CA ILE A 81 11.10 -10.14 -19.12
C ILE A 81 10.64 -10.43 -20.57
N GLU A 82 10.29 -11.68 -20.83
CA GLU A 82 9.72 -12.14 -22.10
C GLU A 82 8.39 -12.82 -21.79
N HIS A 83 7.45 -12.80 -22.73
CA HIS A 83 6.17 -13.49 -22.60
C HIS A 83 5.73 -14.09 -23.94
N SER A 84 4.85 -15.10 -23.89
CA SER A 84 4.16 -15.63 -25.07
C SER A 84 3.14 -14.62 -25.60
N ASP A 85 2.76 -14.74 -26.88
CA ASP A 85 1.79 -13.86 -27.54
C ASP A 85 0.41 -13.88 -26.84
N ASP A 86 0.07 -14.99 -26.20
CA ASP A 86 -1.17 -15.16 -25.45
C ASP A 86 -1.04 -14.77 -23.96
N TYR A 87 0.09 -14.23 -23.51
CA TYR A 87 0.37 -13.82 -22.11
C TYR A 87 0.15 -14.93 -21.07
N LYS A 88 0.31 -16.20 -21.46
CA LYS A 88 0.20 -17.34 -20.55
C LYS A 88 1.53 -17.91 -20.09
N GLU A 89 2.61 -17.60 -20.78
CA GLU A 89 3.95 -17.99 -20.37
C GLU A 89 4.81 -16.73 -20.22
N TRP A 90 5.50 -16.63 -19.09
CA TRP A 90 6.36 -15.53 -18.73
C TRP A 90 7.75 -16.03 -18.36
N ILE A 91 8.79 -15.37 -18.84
CA ILE A 91 10.18 -15.73 -18.62
C ILE A 91 10.91 -14.54 -17.99
N PHE A 92 11.36 -14.73 -16.78
CA PHE A 92 12.12 -13.73 -16.01
C PHE A 92 13.58 -14.12 -16.00
N THR A 93 14.46 -13.35 -16.68
CA THR A 93 15.91 -13.56 -16.65
C THR A 93 16.53 -12.78 -15.53
N LEU A 94 17.06 -13.45 -14.50
CA LEU A 94 17.59 -12.80 -13.32
C LEU A 94 18.97 -12.17 -13.58
N ARG A 95 19.30 -11.16 -12.78
CA ARG A 95 20.64 -10.61 -12.68
C ARG A 95 21.60 -11.67 -12.08
N ASN A 96 22.90 -11.56 -12.42
CA ASN A 96 23.90 -12.50 -11.90
C ASN A 96 24.60 -11.99 -10.61
N ASP A 97 24.36 -10.72 -10.24
CA ASP A 97 25.00 -10.01 -9.13
C ASP A 97 24.12 -9.90 -7.88
N LEU A 98 22.95 -10.56 -7.88
CA LEU A 98 22.04 -10.57 -6.74
C LEU A 98 22.63 -11.32 -5.55
N LYS A 99 22.52 -10.69 -4.37
CA LYS A 99 23.00 -11.25 -3.10
C LYS A 99 22.06 -10.91 -1.96
N TRP A 100 22.03 -11.80 -1.00
CA TRP A 100 21.54 -11.54 0.33
C TRP A 100 22.49 -10.63 1.11
N SER A 101 22.03 -10.06 2.22
CA SER A 101 22.83 -9.19 3.09
C SER A 101 24.04 -9.89 3.74
N ASP A 102 24.04 -11.20 3.81
CA ASP A 102 25.17 -12.03 4.26
C ASP A 102 26.16 -12.38 3.14
N GLY A 103 25.87 -11.99 1.89
CA GLY A 103 26.70 -12.19 0.71
C GLY A 103 26.40 -13.45 -0.10
N GLU A 104 25.48 -14.31 0.36
CA GLU A 104 25.04 -15.49 -0.40
C GLU A 104 24.29 -15.07 -1.67
N LYS A 105 24.48 -15.84 -2.75
CA LYS A 105 23.85 -15.54 -4.05
C LYS A 105 22.36 -15.84 -4.07
N ILE A 106 21.61 -14.99 -4.79
CA ILE A 106 20.21 -15.21 -5.13
C ILE A 106 20.14 -15.63 -6.61
N THR A 107 19.37 -16.69 -6.88
CA THR A 107 19.21 -17.27 -8.21
C THR A 107 17.73 -17.50 -8.52
N ALA A 108 17.43 -17.92 -9.76
CA ALA A 108 16.07 -18.29 -10.14
C ALA A 108 15.49 -19.43 -9.27
N SER A 109 16.34 -20.35 -8.79
CA SER A 109 15.92 -21.40 -7.85
C SER A 109 15.50 -20.84 -6.49
N THR A 110 16.12 -19.74 -6.03
CA THR A 110 15.71 -19.06 -4.79
C THR A 110 14.25 -18.57 -4.88
N TYR A 111 13.86 -17.97 -6.01
CA TYR A 111 12.48 -17.53 -6.25
C TYR A 111 11.52 -18.71 -6.36
N LEU A 112 11.88 -19.76 -7.11
CA LEU A 112 11.09 -20.98 -7.22
C LEU A 112 10.79 -21.58 -5.84
N ASP A 113 11.82 -21.74 -5.00
CA ASP A 113 11.66 -22.32 -3.67
C ASP A 113 10.86 -21.40 -2.73
N SER A 114 11.01 -20.09 -2.86
CA SER A 114 10.23 -19.11 -2.09
C SER A 114 8.74 -19.13 -2.45
N TRP A 115 8.40 -19.25 -3.74
CA TRP A 115 7.00 -19.30 -4.17
C TRP A 115 6.32 -20.61 -3.75
N PHE A 116 7.04 -21.73 -3.81
CA PHE A 116 6.54 -22.98 -3.26
C PHE A 116 6.37 -22.91 -1.73
N ASP A 117 7.32 -22.28 -1.04
CA ASP A 117 7.22 -22.09 0.39
C ASP A 117 6.00 -21.20 0.76
N SER A 118 5.69 -20.18 -0.05
CA SER A 118 4.47 -19.39 0.10
C SER A 118 3.20 -20.22 -0.06
N LEU A 119 3.17 -21.14 -1.04
CA LEU A 119 2.03 -22.06 -1.24
C LEU A 119 1.90 -23.10 -0.13
N GLU A 120 3.01 -23.52 0.48
CA GLU A 120 3.01 -24.60 1.50
C GLU A 120 2.74 -24.08 2.91
N ASN A 121 3.22 -22.87 3.25
CA ASN A 121 3.37 -22.40 4.61
C ASN A 121 2.82 -21.00 4.88
N SER A 122 2.29 -20.31 3.87
CA SER A 122 1.77 -18.97 4.08
C SER A 122 0.41 -18.99 4.79
N ASN A 123 0.27 -18.13 5.80
CA ASN A 123 -1.01 -17.76 6.38
C ASN A 123 -1.51 -16.41 5.84
N SER A 124 -0.92 -15.94 4.74
CA SER A 124 -1.23 -14.66 4.14
C SER A 124 -2.60 -14.66 3.47
N ASN A 125 -3.35 -13.59 3.65
CA ASN A 125 -4.52 -13.30 2.85
C ASN A 125 -4.19 -13.02 1.36
N GLU A 126 -2.90 -12.86 1.02
CA GLU A 126 -2.42 -12.59 -0.34
C GLU A 126 -2.01 -13.85 -1.12
N VAL A 127 -2.04 -15.04 -0.51
CA VAL A 127 -1.63 -16.31 -1.17
C VAL A 127 -2.42 -16.61 -2.44
N TYR A 128 -3.69 -16.16 -2.52
CA TYR A 128 -4.52 -16.28 -3.72
C TYR A 128 -3.89 -15.66 -4.97
N ARG A 129 -2.95 -14.71 -4.82
CA ARG A 129 -2.21 -14.11 -5.94
C ARG A 129 -1.33 -15.12 -6.68
N LEU A 130 -0.88 -16.17 -5.99
CA LEU A 130 -0.13 -17.27 -6.61
C LEU A 130 -1.06 -18.21 -7.39
N PHE A 131 -2.38 -18.19 -7.15
CA PHE A 131 -3.32 -19.09 -7.82
C PHE A 131 -3.55 -18.78 -9.30
N VAL A 132 -3.07 -17.64 -9.79
CA VAL A 132 -3.01 -17.35 -11.24
C VAL A 132 -2.04 -18.27 -11.95
N ILE A 133 -1.04 -18.83 -11.25
CA ILE A 133 -0.07 -19.77 -11.76
C ILE A 133 -0.75 -21.12 -11.97
N LYS A 134 -0.49 -21.75 -13.11
CA LYS A 134 -1.07 -23.03 -13.47
C LYS A 134 -0.84 -24.08 -12.38
N GLY A 135 -1.92 -24.70 -11.92
CA GLY A 135 -1.88 -25.78 -10.92
C GLY A 135 -1.56 -25.34 -9.48
N ALA A 136 -1.28 -24.05 -9.22
CA ALA A 136 -0.86 -23.58 -7.88
C ALA A 136 -1.98 -23.71 -6.86
N GLU A 137 -3.23 -23.38 -7.18
CA GLU A 137 -4.38 -23.53 -6.29
C GLU A 137 -4.65 -24.99 -5.90
N ASP A 138 -4.58 -25.90 -6.88
CA ASP A 138 -4.77 -27.36 -6.61
C ASP A 138 -3.62 -27.89 -5.73
N TYR A 139 -2.40 -27.40 -5.93
CA TYR A 139 -1.27 -27.74 -5.08
C TYR A 139 -1.46 -27.20 -3.65
N TYR A 140 -1.84 -25.93 -3.49
CA TYR A 140 -2.16 -25.33 -2.18
C TYR A 140 -3.23 -26.14 -1.43
N ASN A 141 -4.28 -26.57 -2.15
CA ASN A 141 -5.37 -27.39 -1.62
C ASN A 141 -5.00 -28.88 -1.48
N LYS A 142 -3.72 -29.27 -1.70
CA LYS A 142 -3.20 -30.65 -1.59
C LYS A 142 -3.89 -31.66 -2.50
N LYS A 143 -4.37 -31.23 -3.67
CA LYS A 143 -5.00 -32.08 -4.69
C LYS A 143 -4.00 -32.61 -5.69
N THR A 144 -2.86 -31.94 -5.86
CA THR A 144 -1.80 -32.30 -6.81
C THR A 144 -0.43 -32.18 -6.16
N ASP A 145 0.62 -32.60 -6.86
CA ASP A 145 2.00 -32.49 -6.42
C ASP A 145 2.71 -31.26 -7.02
N ARG A 146 3.94 -30.98 -6.54
CA ARG A 146 4.77 -29.84 -6.95
C ARG A 146 5.05 -29.83 -8.46
N THR A 147 5.10 -30.99 -9.13
CA THR A 147 5.45 -31.09 -10.55
C THR A 147 4.35 -30.59 -11.48
N SER A 148 3.12 -30.52 -11.00
CA SER A 148 1.96 -29.97 -11.75
C SER A 148 1.88 -28.45 -11.73
N VAL A 149 2.67 -27.77 -10.88
CA VAL A 149 2.68 -26.32 -10.80
C VAL A 149 3.52 -25.72 -11.92
N GLY A 150 2.97 -24.72 -12.59
CA GLY A 150 3.56 -24.05 -13.76
C GLY A 150 4.75 -23.14 -13.44
N ILE A 151 5.69 -23.56 -12.59
CA ILE A 151 6.92 -22.82 -12.29
C ILE A 151 8.12 -23.70 -12.61
N LYS A 152 9.07 -23.19 -13.38
CA LYS A 152 10.30 -23.92 -13.75
C LYS A 152 11.51 -22.99 -13.71
N VAL A 153 12.67 -23.58 -13.49
CA VAL A 153 13.96 -22.89 -13.61
C VAL A 153 14.76 -23.56 -14.74
N GLN A 154 15.30 -22.73 -15.61
CA GLN A 154 16.26 -23.13 -16.63
C GLN A 154 17.40 -22.13 -16.63
N ASP A 155 18.62 -22.58 -16.30
CA ASP A 155 19.74 -21.69 -16.05
C ASP A 155 19.42 -20.61 -15.01
N ASN A 156 19.56 -19.32 -15.35
CA ASN A 156 19.16 -18.22 -14.48
C ASN A 156 17.81 -17.58 -14.89
N LYS A 157 16.90 -18.37 -15.48
CA LYS A 157 15.56 -17.97 -15.90
C LYS A 157 14.51 -18.64 -15.04
N LEU A 158 13.57 -17.85 -14.53
CA LEU A 158 12.35 -18.32 -13.92
C LEU A 158 11.25 -18.30 -14.97
N ILE A 159 10.67 -19.46 -15.29
CA ILE A 159 9.63 -19.64 -16.31
C ILE A 159 8.32 -19.93 -15.58
N VAL A 160 7.30 -19.14 -15.88
CA VAL A 160 6.00 -19.20 -15.21
C VAL A 160 4.89 -19.38 -16.22
N SER A 161 4.09 -20.44 -16.08
CA SER A 161 2.89 -20.68 -16.86
C SER A 161 1.65 -20.31 -16.07
N LEU A 162 0.73 -19.57 -16.66
CA LEU A 162 -0.50 -19.07 -16.05
C LEU A 162 -1.73 -19.87 -16.47
N ASN A 163 -2.77 -19.88 -15.62
CA ASN A 163 -4.07 -20.48 -15.95
C ASN A 163 -4.78 -19.70 -17.07
N ASN A 164 -4.75 -18.37 -16.99
CA ASN A 164 -5.40 -17.45 -17.92
C ASN A 164 -4.40 -16.36 -18.36
N PRO A 165 -4.64 -15.70 -19.52
CA PRO A 165 -3.83 -14.56 -19.94
C PRO A 165 -3.84 -13.43 -18.92
N ILE A 166 -2.65 -12.97 -18.51
CA ILE A 166 -2.49 -11.77 -17.67
C ILE A 166 -1.44 -10.86 -18.32
N LYS A 167 -1.89 -9.77 -18.93
CA LYS A 167 -1.03 -8.86 -19.70
C LYS A 167 -0.05 -8.06 -18.84
N ASN A 168 -0.35 -7.88 -17.56
CA ASN A 168 0.44 -7.13 -16.60
C ASN A 168 0.97 -8.03 -15.48
N PHE A 169 1.36 -9.26 -15.79
CA PHE A 169 1.92 -10.17 -14.78
C PHE A 169 3.26 -9.67 -14.21
N ASP A 170 3.98 -8.86 -14.96
CA ASP A 170 5.16 -8.13 -14.48
C ASP A 170 4.85 -7.11 -13.36
N GLU A 171 3.68 -6.46 -13.39
CA GLU A 171 3.19 -5.67 -12.25
C GLU A 171 2.80 -6.58 -11.08
N TRP A 172 2.15 -7.70 -11.39
CA TRP A 172 1.66 -8.65 -10.40
C TRP A 172 2.75 -9.20 -9.49
N VAL A 173 3.91 -9.54 -10.05
CA VAL A 173 5.04 -10.10 -9.31
C VAL A 173 5.83 -9.06 -8.50
N SER A 174 5.44 -7.79 -8.51
CA SER A 174 5.96 -6.75 -7.61
C SER A 174 5.40 -6.87 -6.19
N ASN A 175 4.34 -7.65 -5.98
CA ASN A 175 3.75 -7.86 -4.65
C ASN A 175 4.68 -8.69 -3.75
N PRO A 176 4.81 -8.35 -2.45
CA PRO A 176 5.70 -9.04 -1.52
C PRO A 176 5.51 -10.56 -1.42
N ILE A 177 4.32 -11.11 -1.70
CA ILE A 177 4.10 -12.57 -1.71
C ILE A 177 5.00 -13.31 -2.72
N PHE A 178 5.51 -12.61 -3.74
CA PHE A 178 6.43 -13.12 -4.76
C PHE A 178 7.90 -12.85 -4.44
N TYR A 179 8.22 -12.20 -3.32
CA TYR A 179 9.61 -11.89 -2.96
C TYR A 179 10.38 -13.16 -2.58
N PRO A 180 11.70 -13.17 -2.79
CA PRO A 180 12.53 -14.26 -2.32
C PRO A 180 12.61 -14.21 -0.79
N ILE A 181 12.65 -15.37 -0.17
CA ILE A 181 12.75 -15.51 1.28
C ILE A 181 13.82 -16.50 1.69
N ARG A 182 14.32 -16.33 2.92
CA ARG A 182 15.15 -17.28 3.64
C ARG A 182 14.30 -17.94 4.71
N LYS A 183 14.24 -19.28 4.73
CA LYS A 183 13.42 -20.04 5.71
C LYS A 183 13.82 -19.74 7.14
N GLU A 184 15.11 -19.57 7.40
CA GLU A 184 15.67 -19.21 8.70
C GLU A 184 15.16 -17.86 9.22
N ASN A 185 14.76 -16.95 8.36
CA ASN A 185 14.20 -15.66 8.79
C ASN A 185 12.93 -15.78 9.63
N ARG A 186 12.22 -16.91 9.58
CA ARG A 186 11.01 -17.10 10.37
C ARG A 186 11.26 -17.00 11.87
N ASP A 187 12.40 -17.54 12.32
CA ASP A 187 12.75 -17.63 13.73
C ASP A 187 13.74 -16.54 14.19
N LEU A 188 14.19 -15.70 13.26
CA LEU A 188 15.13 -14.61 13.57
C LEU A 188 14.39 -13.35 14.03
N SER A 189 14.96 -12.66 15.02
CA SER A 189 14.57 -11.31 15.41
C SER A 189 14.82 -10.33 14.25
N LEU A 190 14.13 -9.17 14.29
CA LEU A 190 14.15 -8.19 13.20
C LEU A 190 15.57 -7.76 12.79
N ASP A 191 16.43 -7.50 13.77
CA ASP A 191 17.83 -7.09 13.60
C ASP A 191 18.77 -8.18 13.01
N LYS A 192 18.31 -9.44 13.01
CA LYS A 192 19.09 -10.59 12.51
C LYS A 192 18.60 -11.12 11.16
N LYS A 193 17.51 -10.55 10.62
CA LYS A 193 16.97 -11.03 9.35
C LYS A 193 17.96 -10.84 8.21
N ILE A 194 18.07 -11.87 7.38
CA ILE A 194 18.88 -11.88 6.16
C ILE A 194 17.99 -11.37 5.03
N VAL A 195 18.36 -10.24 4.44
CA VAL A 195 17.51 -9.47 3.51
C VAL A 195 18.21 -9.24 2.17
N ASN A 196 17.46 -8.86 1.13
CA ASN A 196 18.01 -8.62 -0.21
C ASN A 196 17.71 -7.21 -0.75
N GLY A 197 17.04 -6.37 0.02
CA GLY A 197 16.72 -4.99 -0.34
C GLY A 197 17.87 -4.02 -0.12
N ALA A 198 17.58 -2.74 -0.36
CA ALA A 198 18.54 -1.65 -0.30
C ALA A 198 19.05 -1.37 1.13
N PHE A 199 18.29 -1.75 2.14
CA PHE A 199 18.61 -1.56 3.55
C PHE A 199 18.56 -2.87 4.31
N LYS A 200 19.19 -2.89 5.48
CA LYS A 200 19.09 -3.93 6.50
C LYS A 200 18.93 -3.27 7.87
N VAL A 201 18.39 -3.98 8.84
CA VAL A 201 18.25 -3.46 10.20
C VAL A 201 19.62 -3.50 10.88
N SER A 202 20.06 -2.37 11.41
CA SER A 202 21.29 -2.25 12.21
C SER A 202 21.00 -2.20 13.70
N ASN A 203 19.83 -1.66 14.09
CA ASN A 203 19.39 -1.61 15.48
C ASN A 203 17.86 -1.74 15.57
N PHE A 204 17.39 -2.45 16.58
CA PHE A 204 15.97 -2.57 16.91
C PHE A 204 15.77 -2.58 18.42
N THR A 205 15.02 -1.61 18.91
CA THR A 205 14.65 -1.45 20.31
C THR A 205 13.14 -1.27 20.46
N ASN A 206 12.68 -1.08 21.69
CA ASN A 206 11.26 -0.79 21.94
C ASN A 206 10.81 0.59 21.41
N ASP A 207 11.75 1.51 21.12
CA ASP A 207 11.45 2.89 20.79
C ASP A 207 11.93 3.32 19.42
N GLU A 208 12.77 2.49 18.76
CA GLU A 208 13.30 2.81 17.44
C GLU A 208 13.67 1.59 16.60
N ILE A 209 13.63 1.78 15.28
CA ILE A 209 14.26 0.90 14.27
C ILE A 209 15.25 1.74 13.50
N ILE A 210 16.50 1.27 13.39
CA ILE A 210 17.51 1.90 12.56
C ILE A 210 17.83 0.97 11.39
N LEU A 211 17.67 1.50 10.18
CA LEU A 211 18.08 0.81 8.95
C LEU A 211 19.40 1.44 8.46
N GLU A 212 20.34 0.59 8.08
CA GLU A 212 21.55 1.01 7.39
C GLU A 212 21.56 0.48 5.94
N ARG A 213 22.28 1.15 5.06
CA ARG A 213 22.42 0.71 3.67
C ARG A 213 23.03 -0.68 3.60
N ASN A 214 22.42 -1.56 2.81
CA ASN A 214 22.92 -2.91 2.55
C ASN A 214 24.09 -2.87 1.54
N GLU A 215 25.31 -3.10 1.99
CA GLU A 215 26.51 -3.06 1.14
C GLU A 215 26.57 -4.21 0.10
N ASN A 216 25.75 -5.25 0.26
CA ASN A 216 25.58 -6.34 -0.71
C ASN A 216 24.47 -6.10 -1.72
N TYR A 217 23.71 -4.99 -1.59
CA TYR A 217 22.65 -4.64 -2.52
C TYR A 217 23.23 -4.31 -3.92
N TRP A 218 22.62 -4.85 -4.97
CA TRP A 218 23.10 -4.73 -6.33
C TRP A 218 23.16 -3.28 -6.84
N ASP A 219 22.22 -2.42 -6.42
CA ASP A 219 22.10 -1.02 -6.83
C ASP A 219 22.54 -0.03 -5.71
N LYS A 220 23.45 -0.45 -4.83
CA LYS A 220 23.90 0.37 -3.70
C LYS A 220 24.50 1.72 -4.08
N ILE A 221 25.09 1.84 -5.28
CA ILE A 221 25.71 3.09 -5.77
C ILE A 221 24.64 4.18 -5.94
N ASN A 222 23.42 3.80 -6.34
CA ASN A 222 22.30 4.72 -6.52
C ASN A 222 21.51 4.97 -5.24
N THR A 223 21.70 4.17 -4.19
CA THR A 223 21.08 4.38 -2.88
C THR A 223 21.84 5.48 -2.13
N LYS A 224 21.26 6.67 -2.03
CA LYS A 224 21.92 7.85 -1.45
C LYS A 224 21.89 7.85 0.08
N LEU A 225 20.74 7.49 0.67
CA LEU A 225 20.62 7.40 2.12
C LEU A 225 21.63 6.39 2.68
N LYS A 226 22.26 6.76 3.78
CA LYS A 226 23.14 5.89 4.57
C LYS A 226 22.38 5.19 5.67
N GLU A 227 21.43 5.91 6.24
CA GLU A 227 20.66 5.46 7.41
C GLU A 227 19.22 5.95 7.33
N VAL A 228 18.31 5.17 7.90
CA VAL A 228 16.91 5.55 8.13
C VAL A 228 16.62 5.33 9.62
N LYS A 229 16.17 6.37 10.30
CA LYS A 229 15.78 6.33 11.71
C LYS A 229 14.28 6.40 11.83
N ILE A 230 13.69 5.37 12.43
CA ILE A 230 12.26 5.20 12.56
C ILE A 230 11.93 5.18 14.04
N SER A 231 11.31 6.23 14.53
CA SER A 231 10.78 6.27 15.90
C SER A 231 9.54 5.38 16.02
N LEU A 232 9.39 4.65 17.13
CA LEU A 232 8.22 3.84 17.41
C LEU A 232 7.32 4.53 18.42
N VAL A 233 6.15 5.02 17.97
CA VAL A 233 5.23 5.83 18.77
C VAL A 233 3.84 5.20 18.75
N GLU A 234 3.23 5.01 19.92
CA GLU A 234 1.91 4.38 20.03
C GLU A 234 0.77 5.36 19.69
N ASP A 235 0.85 6.59 20.19
CA ASP A 235 -0.19 7.60 19.99
C ASP A 235 -0.01 8.36 18.67
N GLY A 236 -1.02 8.30 17.81
CA GLY A 236 -0.96 8.90 16.48
C GLY A 236 -0.90 10.42 16.47
N ILE A 237 -1.43 11.09 17.52
CA ILE A 237 -1.34 12.54 17.64
C ILE A 237 0.09 12.94 18.06
N MET A 238 0.69 12.20 19.00
CA MET A 238 2.10 12.40 19.36
C MET A 238 3.03 12.17 18.17
N ALA A 239 2.78 11.10 17.38
CA ALA A 239 3.53 10.82 16.17
C ALA A 239 3.41 11.97 15.14
N TYR A 240 2.20 12.50 14.92
CA TYR A 240 1.96 13.65 14.04
C TYR A 240 2.72 14.90 14.50
N GLU A 241 2.73 15.20 15.81
CA GLU A 241 3.37 16.39 16.39
C GLU A 241 4.91 16.40 16.23
N MET A 242 5.52 15.28 15.89
CA MET A 242 6.96 15.22 15.57
C MET A 242 7.28 15.95 14.26
N PHE A 243 6.38 15.96 13.29
CA PHE A 243 6.59 16.60 11.98
C PHE A 243 6.71 18.13 12.11
N PRO A 244 5.75 18.89 12.69
CA PRO A 244 5.88 20.34 12.82
C PRO A 244 7.02 20.78 13.77
N ARG A 245 7.61 19.87 14.55
CA ARG A 245 8.81 20.11 15.37
C ARG A 245 10.11 19.82 14.63
N ASN A 246 10.05 19.41 13.35
CA ASN A 246 11.20 18.98 12.56
C ASN A 246 11.99 17.81 13.19
N GLU A 247 11.32 16.93 13.92
CA GLU A 247 11.89 15.72 14.50
C GLU A 247 11.91 14.56 13.48
N ILE A 248 11.06 14.65 12.44
CA ILE A 248 10.96 13.70 11.33
C ILE A 248 10.85 14.42 9.99
N ASP A 249 11.34 13.82 8.91
CA ASP A 249 11.31 14.35 7.55
C ASP A 249 10.00 14.07 6.81
N TYR A 250 9.30 13.02 7.24
CA TYR A 250 8.10 12.50 6.59
C TYR A 250 7.10 11.96 7.61
N PHE A 251 5.81 12.24 7.38
CA PHE A 251 4.69 11.68 8.13
C PHE A 251 3.55 11.27 7.20
N GLY A 252 3.05 10.06 7.35
CA GLY A 252 1.93 9.51 6.56
C GLY A 252 2.16 8.07 6.12
N GLU A 253 1.21 7.54 5.33
CA GLU A 253 1.33 6.19 4.75
C GLU A 253 2.58 6.08 3.86
N PRO A 254 3.24 4.91 3.81
CA PRO A 254 2.88 3.65 4.47
C PRO A 254 3.42 3.49 5.90
N PHE A 255 4.13 4.47 6.43
CA PHE A 255 4.78 4.37 7.74
C PHE A 255 3.81 4.60 8.90
N TYR A 256 2.96 5.61 8.79
CA TYR A 256 1.97 5.93 9.82
C TYR A 256 0.68 6.45 9.18
N SER A 257 -0.47 5.99 9.66
CA SER A 257 -1.75 6.51 9.18
C SER A 257 -2.00 7.93 9.67
N MET A 258 -2.46 8.82 8.79
CA MET A 258 -2.80 10.20 9.14
C MET A 258 -3.91 10.24 10.20
N PRO A 259 -3.71 10.87 11.38
CA PRO A 259 -4.75 10.99 12.38
C PRO A 259 -5.93 11.79 11.83
N PHE A 260 -7.12 11.20 11.84
CA PHE A 260 -8.33 11.84 11.31
C PHE A 260 -8.58 13.22 11.92
N ASP A 261 -8.37 13.37 13.23
CA ASP A 261 -8.58 14.64 13.95
C ASP A 261 -7.57 15.75 13.57
N ARG A 262 -6.57 15.43 12.75
CA ARG A 262 -5.55 16.37 12.26
C ARG A 262 -5.72 16.78 10.80
N LEU A 263 -6.63 16.13 10.04
CA LEU A 263 -6.82 16.41 8.61
C LEU A 263 -7.03 17.90 8.32
N ASN A 264 -7.87 18.59 9.09
CA ASN A 264 -8.08 20.03 8.94
C ASN A 264 -6.80 20.87 9.09
N GLN A 265 -5.88 20.47 9.99
CA GLN A 265 -4.60 21.14 10.15
C GLN A 265 -3.66 20.82 9.01
N VAL A 266 -3.57 19.54 8.64
CA VAL A 266 -2.76 19.04 7.53
C VAL A 266 -3.10 19.77 6.23
N ASN A 267 -4.38 20.03 5.99
CA ASN A 267 -4.84 20.71 4.77
C ASN A 267 -4.38 22.17 4.63
N THR A 268 -3.89 22.78 5.72
CA THR A 268 -3.33 24.15 5.70
C THR A 268 -1.82 24.17 5.54
N LEU A 269 -1.13 23.03 5.61
CA LEU A 269 0.32 22.95 5.55
C LEU A 269 0.82 22.92 4.10
N PRO A 270 1.87 23.72 3.76
CA PRO A 270 2.47 23.70 2.43
C PRO A 270 3.22 22.40 2.11
N GLU A 271 3.59 21.64 3.13
CA GLU A 271 4.27 20.34 3.04
C GLU A 271 3.32 19.20 2.70
N LYS A 272 2.01 19.45 2.63
CA LYS A 272 1.01 18.44 2.27
C LYS A 272 1.16 17.99 0.82
N LEU A 273 1.21 16.67 0.63
CA LEU A 273 1.16 16.02 -0.67
C LEU A 273 -0.01 15.05 -0.69
N ILE A 274 -0.62 14.87 -1.87
CA ILE A 274 -1.70 13.91 -2.11
C ILE A 274 -1.26 12.97 -3.22
N PHE A 275 -1.36 11.66 -2.98
CA PHE A 275 -1.00 10.63 -3.93
C PHE A 275 -2.18 9.71 -4.21
N PRO A 276 -2.54 9.48 -5.50
CA PRO A 276 -3.48 8.43 -5.87
C PRO A 276 -2.93 7.07 -5.47
N THR A 277 -3.78 6.22 -4.91
CA THR A 277 -3.43 4.82 -4.61
C THR A 277 -4.43 3.85 -5.23
N SER A 278 -4.08 2.59 -5.34
CA SER A 278 -4.99 1.51 -5.77
C SER A 278 -5.61 0.83 -4.55
N ARG A 279 -6.03 1.61 -3.56
CA ARG A 279 -6.82 1.16 -2.41
C ARG A 279 -8.28 1.50 -2.62
N TYR A 280 -9.15 0.52 -2.47
CA TYR A 280 -10.58 0.62 -2.76
C TYR A 280 -11.42 0.26 -1.55
N TRP A 281 -12.34 1.14 -1.21
CA TRP A 281 -13.33 0.94 -0.15
C TRP A 281 -14.63 0.43 -0.73
N TYR A 282 -15.23 -0.56 -0.10
CA TYR A 282 -16.53 -1.13 -0.48
C TYR A 282 -17.26 -1.67 0.74
N ILE A 283 -18.55 -1.92 0.57
CA ILE A 283 -19.36 -2.61 1.58
C ILE A 283 -19.72 -3.99 1.05
N SER A 284 -19.38 -5.02 1.81
CA SER A 284 -19.77 -6.39 1.57
C SER A 284 -21.00 -6.79 2.42
N ILE A 285 -21.71 -7.79 1.92
CA ILE A 285 -22.80 -8.47 2.65
C ILE A 285 -22.27 -9.90 2.92
N PRO A 286 -21.79 -10.21 4.14
CA PRO A 286 -21.20 -11.50 4.46
C PRO A 286 -22.15 -12.67 4.26
N ASN A 287 -21.63 -13.81 3.76
CA ASN A 287 -22.43 -15.00 3.41
C ASN A 287 -23.15 -15.64 4.58
N GLU A 288 -22.63 -15.49 5.80
CA GLU A 288 -23.11 -16.22 6.98
C GLU A 288 -24.46 -15.73 7.52
N ASN A 289 -24.82 -14.47 7.24
CA ASN A 289 -26.04 -13.81 7.71
C ASN A 289 -26.81 -13.12 6.59
N LYS A 290 -26.89 -13.77 5.42
CA LYS A 290 -27.56 -13.20 4.24
C LYS A 290 -29.08 -13.09 4.43
N GLU A 291 -29.54 -11.90 4.74
CA GLU A 291 -30.90 -11.53 4.44
C GLU A 291 -31.08 -11.50 2.92
N LYS A 292 -31.82 -12.45 2.37
CA LYS A 292 -32.08 -12.59 0.90
C LYS A 292 -32.53 -11.28 0.25
N PHE A 293 -33.16 -10.40 1.02
CA PHE A 293 -33.62 -9.12 0.54
C PHE A 293 -32.44 -8.22 0.12
N PHE A 294 -31.37 -8.13 0.91
CA PHE A 294 -30.19 -7.32 0.60
C PHE A 294 -29.28 -7.98 -0.43
N GLU A 295 -29.47 -9.27 -0.72
CA GLU A 295 -28.80 -9.93 -1.86
C GLU A 295 -29.45 -9.60 -3.20
N ASN A 296 -30.69 -9.12 -3.19
CA ASN A 296 -31.38 -8.71 -4.41
C ASN A 296 -30.59 -7.62 -5.13
N LEU A 297 -30.27 -7.87 -6.40
CA LEU A 297 -29.46 -6.96 -7.21
C LEU A 297 -30.06 -5.55 -7.32
N GLU A 298 -31.38 -5.46 -7.49
CA GLU A 298 -32.04 -4.15 -7.61
C GLU A 298 -31.98 -3.38 -6.29
N ILE A 299 -32.07 -4.06 -5.14
CA ILE A 299 -31.87 -3.44 -3.83
C ILE A 299 -30.41 -2.94 -3.69
N LYS A 300 -29.42 -3.75 -4.05
CA LYS A 300 -28.01 -3.33 -4.02
C LYS A 300 -27.75 -2.15 -4.95
N LYS A 301 -28.35 -2.12 -6.14
CA LYS A 301 -28.29 -0.97 -7.05
C LYS A 301 -28.87 0.30 -6.44
N LEU A 302 -30.02 0.20 -5.78
CA LEU A 302 -30.62 1.33 -5.08
C LEU A 302 -29.74 1.80 -3.90
N MET A 303 -29.20 0.88 -3.11
CA MET A 303 -28.29 1.20 -2.02
C MET A 303 -27.01 1.90 -2.55
N TYR A 304 -26.45 1.42 -3.65
CA TYR A 304 -25.32 2.07 -4.34
C TYR A 304 -25.71 3.47 -4.85
N THR A 305 -26.87 3.60 -5.50
CA THR A 305 -27.35 4.86 -6.07
C THR A 305 -27.48 5.98 -5.04
N VAL A 306 -27.93 5.66 -3.82
CA VAL A 306 -28.08 6.67 -2.75
C VAL A 306 -26.83 6.87 -1.92
N SER A 307 -25.83 6.00 -2.04
CA SER A 307 -24.50 6.24 -1.44
C SER A 307 -23.86 7.45 -2.09
N ASP A 308 -23.03 8.18 -1.35
CA ASP A 308 -22.39 9.41 -1.83
C ASP A 308 -20.86 9.33 -1.67
N PRO A 309 -20.17 8.54 -2.53
CA PRO A 309 -18.71 8.44 -2.50
C PRO A 309 -18.01 9.77 -2.75
N GLU A 310 -18.58 10.67 -3.55
CA GLU A 310 -18.01 11.99 -3.82
C GLU A 310 -17.96 12.85 -2.54
N PHE A 311 -19.02 12.83 -1.74
CA PHE A 311 -19.04 13.49 -0.43
C PHE A 311 -17.96 12.89 0.50
N MET A 312 -17.79 11.56 0.48
CA MET A 312 -16.78 10.90 1.30
C MET A 312 -15.37 11.38 0.96
N GLY A 313 -15.03 11.44 -0.32
CA GLY A 313 -13.72 11.91 -0.78
C GLY A 313 -13.45 13.38 -0.46
N LYS A 314 -14.43 14.23 -0.72
CA LYS A 314 -14.31 15.69 -0.53
C LYS A 314 -14.39 16.14 0.92
N VAL A 315 -15.27 15.54 1.71
CA VAL A 315 -15.62 16.03 3.06
C VAL A 315 -15.08 15.17 4.18
N ILE A 316 -14.97 13.86 3.98
CA ILE A 316 -14.45 12.96 5.02
C ILE A 316 -12.94 12.80 4.90
N LEU A 317 -12.45 12.49 3.69
CA LEU A 317 -11.01 12.35 3.42
C LEU A 317 -10.31 13.68 3.14
N GLU A 318 -11.06 14.70 2.72
CA GLU A 318 -10.58 16.05 2.39
C GLU A 318 -9.41 16.07 1.38
N ASN A 319 -9.40 15.12 0.44
CA ASN A 319 -8.33 14.93 -0.52
C ASN A 319 -8.81 14.59 -1.94
N ASP A 320 -10.12 14.80 -2.20
CA ASP A 320 -10.77 14.52 -3.48
C ASP A 320 -10.65 13.06 -3.97
N SER A 321 -10.53 12.09 -3.04
CA SER A 321 -10.60 10.66 -3.35
C SER A 321 -11.84 10.36 -4.20
N PRO A 322 -11.70 9.82 -5.42
CA PRO A 322 -12.83 9.62 -6.32
C PRO A 322 -13.66 8.40 -5.99
N ALA A 323 -14.90 8.35 -6.45
CA ALA A 323 -15.67 7.11 -6.49
C ALA A 323 -14.94 6.04 -7.34
N ILE A 324 -15.07 4.76 -6.99
CA ILE A 324 -14.47 3.65 -7.76
C ILE A 324 -14.98 3.65 -9.21
N PHE A 325 -16.29 3.81 -9.37
CA PHE A 325 -16.92 4.00 -10.67
C PHE A 325 -17.54 5.38 -10.71
N SER A 326 -17.69 5.95 -11.90
CA SER A 326 -18.28 7.29 -12.06
C SER A 326 -19.65 7.33 -11.35
N HIS A 327 -19.71 8.06 -10.26
CA HIS A 327 -20.89 8.21 -9.41
C HIS A 327 -20.92 9.63 -8.89
N SER A 328 -21.81 10.44 -9.44
CA SER A 328 -22.04 11.82 -8.97
C SER A 328 -22.98 11.84 -7.77
N HIS A 329 -22.91 12.92 -6.99
CA HIS A 329 -23.87 13.20 -5.92
C HIS A 329 -25.32 13.06 -6.44
N PRO A 330 -26.15 12.20 -5.85
CA PRO A 330 -27.49 11.96 -6.38
C PRO A 330 -28.40 13.19 -6.20
N SER A 331 -29.08 13.60 -7.28
CA SER A 331 -30.07 14.67 -7.22
C SER A 331 -31.31 14.26 -6.40
N SER A 332 -32.08 15.25 -5.95
CA SER A 332 -33.34 15.00 -5.22
C SER A 332 -34.30 14.10 -6.01
N ASP A 333 -34.34 14.23 -7.33
CA ASP A 333 -35.21 13.40 -8.18
C ASP A 333 -34.75 11.94 -8.21
N ILE A 334 -33.43 11.70 -8.29
CA ILE A 334 -32.83 10.37 -8.21
C ILE A 334 -33.14 9.73 -6.84
N LEU A 335 -32.96 10.49 -5.75
CA LEU A 335 -33.25 10.00 -4.39
C LEU A 335 -34.74 9.66 -4.21
N ASN A 336 -35.65 10.50 -4.68
CA ASN A 336 -37.10 10.25 -4.59
C ASN A 336 -37.47 9.01 -5.39
N LYS A 337 -36.97 8.86 -6.61
CA LYS A 337 -37.20 7.68 -7.43
C LYS A 337 -36.64 6.40 -6.78
N ALA A 338 -35.43 6.46 -6.27
CA ALA A 338 -34.81 5.33 -5.58
C ALA A 338 -35.66 4.87 -4.38
N LYS A 339 -36.19 5.81 -3.62
CA LYS A 339 -37.11 5.52 -2.49
C LYS A 339 -38.40 4.85 -2.95
N GLU A 340 -39.03 5.38 -4.01
CA GLU A 340 -40.24 4.78 -4.57
C GLU A 340 -40.00 3.35 -5.07
N ASP A 341 -38.90 3.13 -5.80
CA ASP A 341 -38.58 1.84 -6.36
C ASP A 341 -38.21 0.83 -5.24
N PHE A 342 -37.53 1.28 -4.17
CA PHE A 342 -37.24 0.47 -3.00
C PHE A 342 -38.53 -0.02 -2.33
N GLU A 343 -39.51 0.86 -2.07
CA GLU A 343 -40.77 0.47 -1.45
C GLU A 343 -41.59 -0.48 -2.37
N LYS A 344 -41.60 -0.28 -3.69
CA LYS A 344 -42.23 -1.21 -4.64
C LYS A 344 -41.63 -2.62 -4.57
N ILE A 345 -40.28 -2.73 -4.48
CA ILE A 345 -39.61 -4.03 -4.38
C ILE A 345 -39.91 -4.67 -3.05
N LYS A 346 -39.91 -3.89 -1.96
CA LYS A 346 -40.24 -4.36 -0.61
C LYS A 346 -41.66 -4.91 -0.53
N GLU A 347 -42.63 -4.19 -1.08
CA GLU A 347 -44.04 -4.63 -1.16
C GLU A 347 -44.18 -5.90 -2.00
N LYS A 348 -43.59 -5.92 -3.21
CA LYS A 348 -43.65 -7.07 -4.12
C LYS A 348 -43.03 -8.33 -3.52
N SER A 349 -41.98 -8.19 -2.74
CA SER A 349 -41.34 -9.31 -2.03
C SER A 349 -41.98 -9.67 -0.70
N ASN A 350 -43.04 -8.95 -0.30
CA ASN A 350 -43.69 -9.07 1.02
C ASN A 350 -42.68 -9.03 2.17
N PHE A 351 -41.65 -8.15 2.02
CA PHE A 351 -40.54 -8.03 2.97
C PHE A 351 -40.88 -7.00 4.05
N ASN A 352 -40.65 -7.37 5.29
CA ASN A 352 -40.72 -6.47 6.43
C ASN A 352 -39.37 -6.46 7.14
N PHE A 353 -38.94 -5.29 7.57
CA PHE A 353 -37.73 -5.19 8.37
C PHE A 353 -37.87 -5.94 9.69
N SER A 354 -36.76 -6.54 10.14
CA SER A 354 -36.68 -7.16 11.45
C SER A 354 -36.89 -6.11 12.56
N GLU A 355 -37.50 -6.54 13.68
CA GLU A 355 -37.55 -5.71 14.89
C GLU A 355 -36.16 -5.45 15.46
N THR A 356 -35.24 -6.39 15.27
CA THR A 356 -33.84 -6.23 15.64
C THR A 356 -33.10 -5.49 14.53
N PRO A 357 -32.37 -4.40 14.82
CA PRO A 357 -31.59 -3.68 13.82
C PRO A 357 -30.56 -4.56 13.14
N TYR A 358 -30.39 -4.40 11.83
CA TYR A 358 -29.27 -4.97 11.07
C TYR A 358 -27.94 -4.40 11.55
N VAL A 359 -26.87 -5.19 11.49
CA VAL A 359 -25.57 -4.82 12.03
C VAL A 359 -24.63 -4.42 10.92
N ALA A 360 -24.12 -3.21 10.99
CA ALA A 360 -23.04 -2.72 10.15
C ALA A 360 -21.73 -2.64 10.95
N TYR A 361 -20.70 -3.30 10.45
CA TYR A 361 -19.46 -3.53 11.15
C TYR A 361 -18.28 -2.76 10.53
N PHE A 362 -17.43 -2.21 11.39
CA PHE A 362 -16.12 -1.66 11.06
C PHE A 362 -15.06 -2.25 12.00
N GLU A 363 -13.80 -2.31 11.53
CA GLU A 363 -12.76 -3.01 12.27
C GLU A 363 -12.14 -2.15 13.40
N ASN A 364 -11.95 -2.77 14.57
CA ASN A 364 -11.14 -2.35 15.72
C ASN A 364 -10.95 -0.83 15.94
N ASN A 365 -12.04 -0.10 16.23
CA ASN A 365 -11.99 1.33 16.54
C ASN A 365 -11.34 2.23 15.45
N ASN A 366 -11.24 1.74 14.23
CA ASN A 366 -10.78 2.56 13.10
C ASN A 366 -11.76 3.70 12.84
N LEU A 367 -11.34 4.91 13.20
CA LEU A 367 -12.21 6.09 13.13
C LEU A 367 -12.58 6.43 11.68
N LEU A 368 -11.66 6.25 10.72
CA LEU A 368 -11.91 6.50 9.31
C LEU A 368 -12.95 5.51 8.76
N GLU A 369 -12.76 4.22 8.98
CA GLU A 369 -13.74 3.19 8.59
C GLU A 369 -15.13 3.49 9.16
N LYS A 370 -15.18 3.83 10.44
CA LYS A 370 -16.43 4.22 11.10
C LYS A 370 -17.09 5.43 10.42
N LYS A 371 -16.33 6.45 10.05
CA LYS A 371 -16.87 7.66 9.41
C LYS A 371 -17.40 7.37 8.01
N LEU A 372 -16.66 6.62 7.20
CA LEU A 372 -17.09 6.20 5.87
C LEU A 372 -18.35 5.33 5.95
N LEU A 373 -18.38 4.35 6.86
CA LEU A 373 -19.54 3.49 7.08
C LEU A 373 -20.76 4.30 7.52
N LEU A 374 -20.61 5.18 8.51
CA LEU A 374 -21.70 6.03 9.01
C LEU A 374 -22.26 6.94 7.93
N SER A 375 -21.42 7.51 7.05
CA SER A 375 -21.86 8.33 5.93
C SER A 375 -22.77 7.54 4.98
N THR A 376 -22.34 6.34 4.58
CA THR A 376 -23.14 5.45 3.72
C THR A 376 -24.47 5.05 4.38
N ILE A 377 -24.40 4.60 5.62
CA ILE A 377 -25.58 4.10 6.34
C ILE A 377 -26.59 5.21 6.63
N LYS A 378 -26.13 6.43 6.89
CA LYS A 378 -27.02 7.58 7.08
C LYS A 378 -27.94 7.77 5.87
N GLU A 379 -27.41 7.62 4.66
CA GLU A 379 -28.23 7.70 3.45
C GLU A 379 -29.22 6.53 3.35
N TRP A 380 -28.80 5.30 3.64
CA TRP A 380 -29.69 4.14 3.63
C TRP A 380 -30.82 4.26 4.66
N ILE A 381 -30.52 4.71 5.89
CA ILE A 381 -31.53 4.97 6.92
C ILE A 381 -32.44 6.12 6.47
N GLY A 382 -31.87 7.19 5.97
CA GLY A 382 -32.61 8.37 5.53
C GLY A 382 -33.61 8.08 4.41
N GLN A 383 -33.17 7.41 3.36
CA GLN A 383 -33.96 7.15 2.15
C GLN A 383 -34.88 5.92 2.32
N PHE A 384 -34.37 4.84 2.88
CA PHE A 384 -35.08 3.53 2.88
C PHE A 384 -35.62 3.10 4.25
N LYS A 385 -35.32 3.86 5.30
CA LYS A 385 -35.76 3.55 6.68
C LYS A 385 -35.27 2.18 7.18
N ILE A 386 -34.12 1.70 6.63
CA ILE A 386 -33.51 0.44 7.06
C ILE A 386 -33.04 0.59 8.51
N PRO A 387 -33.48 -0.23 9.47
CA PRO A 387 -33.03 -0.16 10.86
C PRO A 387 -31.62 -0.74 10.97
N ILE A 388 -30.60 0.10 11.00
CA ILE A 388 -29.18 -0.32 11.05
C ILE A 388 -28.52 0.20 12.31
N ARG A 389 -27.74 -0.67 12.97
CA ARG A 389 -26.85 -0.35 14.09
C ARG A 389 -25.39 -0.52 13.65
N VAL A 390 -24.55 0.46 13.95
CA VAL A 390 -23.10 0.41 13.67
C VAL A 390 -22.34 -0.09 14.90
N THR A 391 -21.36 -0.97 14.70
CA THR A 391 -20.56 -1.56 15.78
C THR A 391 -19.16 -1.97 15.31
N SER A 392 -18.21 -2.05 16.26
CA SER A 392 -16.91 -2.70 16.09
C SER A 392 -16.84 -4.08 16.79
N ASN A 393 -17.97 -4.58 17.34
CA ASN A 393 -18.02 -5.92 17.93
C ASN A 393 -18.31 -6.96 16.85
N SER A 394 -17.34 -7.82 16.57
CA SER A 394 -17.43 -8.89 15.57
C SER A 394 -18.29 -10.08 15.99
N ASP A 395 -18.63 -10.22 17.29
CA ASP A 395 -19.43 -11.34 17.82
C ASP A 395 -20.92 -11.21 17.46
N LEU A 396 -21.32 -10.06 16.95
CA LEU A 396 -22.70 -9.81 16.52
C LEU A 396 -22.88 -10.29 15.07
N GLY A 397 -24.07 -10.81 14.77
CA GLY A 397 -24.43 -11.19 13.40
C GLY A 397 -24.31 -10.00 12.43
N ILE A 398 -23.26 -9.97 11.64
CA ILE A 398 -22.92 -8.85 10.73
C ILE A 398 -23.73 -8.96 9.45
N THR A 399 -24.50 -7.91 9.12
CA THR A 399 -25.22 -7.80 7.84
C THR A 399 -24.42 -7.06 6.79
N PHE A 400 -23.75 -5.97 7.18
CA PHE A 400 -22.95 -5.14 6.31
C PHE A 400 -21.55 -4.98 6.90
N ARG A 401 -20.51 -5.07 6.07
CA ARG A 401 -19.13 -4.83 6.50
C ARG A 401 -18.48 -3.84 5.57
N ILE A 402 -17.88 -2.76 6.11
CA ILE A 402 -16.98 -1.93 5.33
C ILE A 402 -15.62 -2.63 5.25
N GLU A 403 -15.06 -2.66 4.06
CA GLU A 403 -13.79 -3.31 3.78
C GLU A 403 -12.93 -2.44 2.87
N LYS A 404 -11.62 -2.55 3.05
CA LYS A 404 -10.60 -1.92 2.20
C LYS A 404 -9.78 -3.01 1.53
N TYR A 405 -9.55 -2.86 0.25
CA TYR A 405 -8.69 -3.74 -0.53
C TYR A 405 -7.59 -2.94 -1.21
N LEU A 406 -6.35 -3.40 -1.05
CA LEU A 406 -5.20 -2.88 -1.76
C LEU A 406 -4.98 -3.70 -3.03
N VAL A 407 -5.27 -3.12 -4.18
CA VAL A 407 -4.89 -3.66 -5.47
C VAL A 407 -3.37 -3.55 -5.62
N GLY A 408 -2.71 -4.64 -5.96
CA GLY A 408 -1.25 -4.66 -6.07
C GLY A 408 -0.70 -4.09 -7.38
N THR A 409 -1.57 -3.67 -8.30
CA THR A 409 -1.21 -3.19 -9.65
C THR A 409 -1.94 -1.90 -9.99
N ASN A 410 -1.63 -1.31 -11.15
CA ASN A 410 -2.38 -0.17 -11.71
C ASN A 410 -3.67 -0.58 -12.44
N ASN A 411 -4.05 -1.86 -12.40
CA ASN A 411 -5.09 -2.40 -13.23
C ASN A 411 -6.30 -2.88 -12.43
N MET A 412 -7.50 -2.40 -12.78
CA MET A 412 -8.76 -2.86 -12.17
C MET A 412 -9.01 -4.36 -12.27
N ASN A 413 -8.37 -5.06 -13.21
CA ASN A 413 -8.46 -6.52 -13.31
C ASN A 413 -7.96 -7.24 -12.05
N ASP A 414 -7.03 -6.65 -11.30
CA ASP A 414 -6.58 -7.19 -10.02
C ASP A 414 -7.69 -7.10 -8.96
N LEU A 415 -8.42 -5.97 -8.92
CA LEU A 415 -9.62 -5.85 -8.06
C LEU A 415 -10.67 -6.91 -8.45
N TYR A 416 -10.94 -7.08 -9.76
CA TYR A 416 -11.90 -8.10 -10.21
C TYR A 416 -11.45 -9.50 -9.85
N TYR A 417 -10.17 -9.81 -10.00
CA TYR A 417 -9.63 -11.10 -9.61
C TYR A 417 -9.84 -11.39 -8.11
N TYR A 418 -9.54 -10.41 -7.26
CA TYR A 418 -9.77 -10.54 -5.82
C TYR A 418 -11.25 -10.70 -5.48
N ILE A 419 -12.13 -9.89 -6.05
CA ILE A 419 -13.58 -9.96 -5.83
C ILE A 419 -14.13 -11.31 -6.32
N ASN A 420 -13.67 -11.79 -7.48
CA ASN A 420 -14.06 -13.10 -8.00
C ASN A 420 -13.61 -14.23 -7.06
N TYR A 421 -12.38 -14.18 -6.58
CA TYR A 421 -11.84 -15.15 -5.63
C TYR A 421 -12.62 -15.14 -4.32
N LYS A 422 -12.83 -13.97 -3.73
CA LYS A 422 -13.45 -13.83 -2.39
C LYS A 422 -14.96 -14.10 -2.38
N TYR A 423 -15.66 -13.69 -3.41
CA TYR A 423 -17.14 -13.72 -3.46
C TYR A 423 -17.70 -14.72 -4.49
N GLY A 424 -16.86 -15.49 -5.18
CA GLY A 424 -17.30 -16.49 -6.15
C GLY A 424 -17.98 -15.89 -7.38
N SER A 425 -17.63 -14.65 -7.75
CA SER A 425 -18.14 -13.97 -8.95
C SER A 425 -17.29 -14.31 -10.19
N ASN A 426 -17.66 -13.77 -11.35
CA ASN A 426 -16.91 -13.94 -12.60
C ASN A 426 -16.89 -12.64 -13.40
N ILE A 427 -16.34 -11.59 -12.79
CA ILE A 427 -16.30 -10.23 -13.33
C ILE A 427 -15.04 -10.03 -14.16
N LYS A 428 -15.17 -9.35 -15.31
CA LYS A 428 -14.09 -9.06 -16.25
C LYS A 428 -14.09 -7.60 -16.71
N SER A 429 -15.09 -6.81 -16.32
CA SER A 429 -15.23 -5.41 -16.71
C SER A 429 -16.03 -4.60 -15.68
N ASP A 430 -15.92 -3.27 -15.75
CA ASP A 430 -16.71 -2.32 -14.95
C ASP A 430 -18.21 -2.55 -15.14
N GLU A 431 -18.64 -2.79 -16.37
CA GLU A 431 -20.02 -3.04 -16.72
C GLU A 431 -20.55 -4.31 -16.03
N GLU A 432 -19.79 -5.41 -16.09
CA GLU A 432 -20.13 -6.67 -15.42
C GLU A 432 -20.17 -6.48 -13.89
N PHE A 433 -19.23 -5.70 -13.33
CA PHE A 433 -19.24 -5.38 -11.90
C PHE A 433 -20.51 -4.66 -11.50
N LEU A 434 -20.87 -3.57 -12.19
CA LEU A 434 -22.07 -2.77 -11.92
C LEU A 434 -23.37 -3.55 -12.19
N ASN A 435 -23.34 -4.48 -13.13
CA ASN A 435 -24.50 -5.35 -13.44
C ASN A 435 -24.70 -6.49 -12.43
N THR A 436 -23.68 -6.87 -11.66
CA THR A 436 -23.76 -7.97 -10.68
C THR A 436 -23.65 -7.51 -9.23
N LEU A 437 -22.98 -6.39 -8.98
CA LEU A 437 -22.72 -5.79 -7.66
C LEU A 437 -22.44 -6.85 -6.58
N PRO A 438 -21.34 -7.61 -6.68
CA PRO A 438 -20.97 -8.59 -5.64
C PRO A 438 -20.73 -7.91 -4.30
N VAL A 439 -20.26 -6.68 -4.33
CA VAL A 439 -20.10 -5.73 -3.22
C VAL A 439 -20.62 -4.36 -3.64
N ILE A 440 -20.89 -3.47 -2.68
CA ILE A 440 -21.30 -2.08 -2.96
C ILE A 440 -20.02 -1.23 -3.00
N PRO A 441 -19.56 -0.77 -4.17
CA PRO A 441 -18.35 0.02 -4.30
C PRO A 441 -18.54 1.41 -3.70
N LEU A 442 -17.51 1.95 -3.08
CA LEU A 442 -17.49 3.30 -2.54
C LEU A 442 -16.46 4.15 -3.28
N LEU A 443 -15.26 4.30 -2.75
CA LEU A 443 -14.25 5.21 -3.28
C LEU A 443 -12.86 4.55 -3.41
N GLN A 444 -12.04 5.12 -4.26
CA GLN A 444 -10.60 4.91 -4.31
C GLN A 444 -9.94 5.87 -3.32
N GLU A 445 -9.18 5.34 -2.38
CA GLU A 445 -8.47 6.15 -1.39
C GLU A 445 -7.23 6.81 -1.99
N TYR A 446 -7.07 8.12 -1.74
CA TYR A 446 -5.82 8.84 -1.98
C TYR A 446 -5.10 9.04 -0.65
N ASP A 447 -3.78 8.92 -0.66
CA ASP A 447 -2.98 9.17 0.53
C ASP A 447 -2.68 10.66 0.68
N THR A 448 -2.94 11.17 1.88
CA THR A 448 -2.48 12.48 2.32
C THR A 448 -1.26 12.29 3.21
N VAL A 449 -0.14 12.87 2.83
CA VAL A 449 1.13 12.75 3.55
C VAL A 449 1.79 14.11 3.73
N LEU A 450 2.73 14.21 4.66
CA LEU A 450 3.56 15.39 4.91
C LEU A 450 5.01 15.06 4.62
N SER A 451 5.71 15.95 3.91
CA SER A 451 7.14 15.80 3.63
C SER A 451 7.81 17.16 3.59
N HIS A 452 8.92 17.31 4.31
CA HIS A 452 9.72 18.53 4.26
C HIS A 452 10.39 18.70 2.90
N SER A 453 10.63 19.97 2.52
CA SER A 453 11.15 20.33 1.20
C SER A 453 12.59 19.89 0.93
N ASN A 454 13.35 19.46 1.95
CA ASN A 454 14.69 18.87 1.82
C ASN A 454 14.64 17.40 1.33
N VAL A 455 13.49 16.73 1.40
CA VAL A 455 13.31 15.35 0.92
C VAL A 455 13.09 15.36 -0.58
N ARG A 456 14.03 14.76 -1.33
CA ARG A 456 13.94 14.62 -2.79
C ARG A 456 13.77 13.16 -3.19
N GLY A 457 13.09 12.93 -4.33
CA GLY A 457 12.87 11.58 -4.87
C GLY A 457 11.72 10.84 -4.18
N LEU A 458 10.94 11.52 -3.34
CA LEU A 458 9.72 10.96 -2.76
C LEU A 458 8.69 10.70 -3.86
N ASN A 459 8.25 9.46 -3.95
CA ASN A 459 7.16 9.04 -4.83
C ASN A 459 6.47 7.84 -4.20
N LEU A 460 5.14 7.92 -4.09
CA LEU A 460 4.33 6.78 -3.69
C LEU A 460 3.96 5.96 -4.92
N THR A 461 4.09 4.66 -4.79
CA THR A 461 3.59 3.73 -5.81
C THR A 461 2.07 3.66 -5.78
N PRO A 462 1.42 3.11 -6.80
CA PRO A 462 -0.02 2.82 -6.75
C PRO A 462 -0.44 1.95 -5.56
N SER A 463 0.44 1.06 -5.10
CA SER A 463 0.19 0.30 -3.86
C SER A 463 0.35 1.14 -2.57
N GLY A 464 0.75 2.41 -2.68
CA GLY A 464 1.02 3.27 -1.52
C GLY A 464 2.39 3.02 -0.88
N ASP A 465 3.30 2.29 -1.54
CA ASP A 465 4.65 2.05 -1.04
C ASP A 465 5.57 3.23 -1.34
N ILE A 466 6.55 3.43 -0.49
CA ILE A 466 7.68 4.33 -0.70
C ILE A 466 8.95 3.50 -0.75
N TYR A 467 9.79 3.73 -1.77
CA TYR A 467 11.12 3.13 -1.86
C TYR A 467 12.17 4.14 -1.43
N LEU A 468 12.63 4.06 -0.18
CA LEU A 468 13.59 4.99 0.41
C LEU A 468 14.95 5.00 -0.32
N LYS A 469 15.29 3.96 -1.07
CA LYS A 469 16.50 3.88 -1.91
C LYS A 469 16.60 5.00 -2.96
N TYR A 470 15.48 5.65 -3.31
CA TYR A 470 15.42 6.78 -4.24
C TYR A 470 15.46 8.14 -3.55
N ILE A 471 15.35 8.17 -2.24
CA ILE A 471 15.35 9.41 -1.47
C ILE A 471 16.78 9.96 -1.31
N ASN A 472 16.86 11.28 -1.35
CA ASN A 472 18.06 12.08 -1.14
C ASN A 472 17.68 13.30 -0.29
N ILE A 473 18.46 13.58 0.74
CA ILE A 473 18.30 14.76 1.61
C ILE A 473 19.17 15.89 1.08
N GLN A 474 18.56 17.08 0.89
CA GLN A 474 19.22 18.27 0.31
C GLN A 474 19.16 19.46 1.27
#